data_4f0a93cbb14549d317ff28e21510c40a
#
_entry.id   4f0a93cbb14549d317ff28e21510c40a
#
_cell.length_a   1.000
_cell.length_b   1.000
_cell.length_c   1.000
_cell.angle_alpha   90.00
_cell.angle_beta   90.00
_cell.angle_gamma   90.00
#
_symmetry.space_group_name_H-M   'P 1'
#
loop_
_entity.id
_entity.type
_entity.pdbx_description
1 polymer ?
#
loop_
_entity_poly.entity_id
_entity_poly.type
_entity_poly.pdbx_seq_one_letter_code
_entity_poly.pdbx_strand_id
1 'polypeptide(L)'
;MRVLITCFAVDSHFSGCVPLAWALRTAGHQVLVAGQPALIEAVVRAGLTAAPVGVDHAHDQMLAKVGADILALHDDRDYLEKRHDRLGLEFLRGHETVMTALFYSKVNSDSMIDDVVDLAYGWQPDLVLWEPFTFAGAVAARVTGAAHARLLTMPDMFLSTRERHLSMLDRLPAGRRDDVLASWLDSTLARYGHGFDEEIVTGQWSINPMPEGIRIDTRQPTVPIRYIPYNGQVPSIVPDWLREPPGRPRLCVTLGMTARTSNWSNMIAIEDLFEVVAELNVEVVATLSAEEQALVPDVPDNVRLVEHVPLDVLLPTCAAVLHHGGLGTWATAAALGVPQLSLGYMWDAVYRAQRTEALGAGLALHSSDLTPARLRGLLARILDEGSFRHRAGQLREAMSAMPSPNDVVPMLEKLTAERG
;
A
#
# COMPACT_ATOMS: atom_id res chain seq x y z
N MET A 1 8.22 16.96 -19.60
CA MET A 1 9.01 16.83 -18.33
C MET A 1 9.80 15.52 -18.34
N ARG A 2 10.90 15.51 -17.61
CA ARG A 2 11.59 14.30 -17.16
C ARG A 2 11.13 13.99 -15.75
N VAL A 3 10.50 12.85 -15.56
CA VAL A 3 9.92 12.44 -14.28
C VAL A 3 10.67 11.23 -13.74
N LEU A 4 11.36 11.41 -12.61
CA LEU A 4 12.03 10.35 -11.89
C LEU A 4 11.05 9.79 -10.83
N ILE A 5 10.85 8.47 -10.82
CA ILE A 5 10.05 7.80 -9.79
C ILE A 5 10.99 6.95 -8.95
N THR A 6 10.99 7.14 -7.62
CA THR A 6 11.68 6.24 -6.69
C THR A 6 10.66 5.45 -5.89
N CYS A 7 10.87 4.14 -5.80
CA CYS A 7 9.92 3.23 -5.17
C CYS A 7 10.64 2.20 -4.30
N PHE A 8 10.01 1.85 -3.19
CA PHE A 8 10.44 0.74 -2.36
C PHE A 8 10.44 -0.57 -3.16
N ALA A 9 11.53 -1.34 -3.09
CA ALA A 9 11.75 -2.52 -3.92
C ALA A 9 10.90 -3.71 -3.48
N VAL A 10 9.58 -3.51 -3.50
CA VAL A 10 8.54 -4.51 -3.26
C VAL A 10 7.46 -4.35 -4.33
N ASP A 11 7.12 -5.43 -5.01
CA ASP A 11 6.16 -5.44 -6.13
C ASP A 11 4.83 -4.77 -5.81
N SER A 12 4.31 -4.97 -4.59
CA SER A 12 3.04 -4.37 -4.16
C SER A 12 3.08 -2.84 -4.04
N HIS A 13 4.24 -2.26 -3.73
CA HIS A 13 4.44 -0.81 -3.70
C HIS A 13 4.58 -0.25 -5.11
N PHE A 14 5.36 -0.92 -5.95
CA PHE A 14 5.57 -0.50 -7.33
C PHE A 14 4.29 -0.58 -8.19
N SER A 15 3.47 -1.60 -8.00
CA SER A 15 2.25 -1.81 -8.78
C SER A 15 1.31 -0.60 -8.76
N GLY A 16 1.24 0.13 -7.64
CA GLY A 16 0.47 1.36 -7.51
C GLY A 16 1.00 2.53 -8.34
N CYS A 17 2.29 2.53 -8.69
CA CYS A 17 2.94 3.59 -9.46
C CYS A 17 2.71 3.45 -10.98
N VAL A 18 2.48 2.22 -11.47
CA VAL A 18 2.48 1.90 -12.90
C VAL A 18 1.43 2.68 -13.71
N PRO A 19 0.17 2.81 -13.27
CA PRO A 19 -0.83 3.55 -14.04
C PRO A 19 -0.46 5.02 -14.25
N LEU A 20 0.09 5.69 -13.22
CA LEU A 20 0.53 7.09 -13.35
C LEU A 20 1.80 7.20 -14.23
N ALA A 21 2.74 6.28 -14.10
CA ALA A 21 3.93 6.25 -14.93
C ALA A 21 3.57 6.12 -16.42
N TRP A 22 2.60 5.28 -16.75
CA TRP A 22 2.09 5.16 -18.12
C TRP A 22 1.31 6.39 -18.58
N ALA A 23 0.50 7.00 -17.72
CA ALA A 23 -0.20 8.24 -18.03
C ALA A 23 0.78 9.37 -18.39
N LEU A 24 1.85 9.52 -17.61
CA LEU A 24 2.93 10.46 -17.89
C LEU A 24 3.62 10.15 -19.24
N ARG A 25 3.95 8.89 -19.52
CA ARG A 25 4.56 8.49 -20.80
C ARG A 25 3.66 8.77 -21.99
N THR A 26 2.37 8.45 -21.90
CA THR A 26 1.41 8.68 -23.00
C THR A 26 1.14 10.15 -23.24
N ALA A 27 1.33 11.01 -22.24
CA ALA A 27 1.32 12.46 -22.36
C ALA A 27 2.63 13.05 -22.95
N GLY A 28 3.61 12.22 -23.31
CA GLY A 28 4.85 12.63 -23.95
C GLY A 28 5.99 12.95 -22.97
N HIS A 29 5.86 12.60 -21.69
CA HIS A 29 6.93 12.79 -20.72
C HIS A 29 7.93 11.62 -20.75
N GLN A 30 9.20 11.92 -20.41
CA GLN A 30 10.19 10.90 -20.13
C GLN A 30 10.01 10.42 -18.69
N VAL A 31 9.87 9.11 -18.49
CA VAL A 31 9.70 8.51 -17.16
C VAL A 31 10.81 7.50 -16.93
N LEU A 32 11.48 7.64 -15.80
CA LEU A 32 12.53 6.75 -15.34
C LEU A 32 12.16 6.27 -13.93
N VAL A 33 12.23 4.97 -13.69
CA VAL A 33 11.96 4.39 -12.36
C VAL A 33 13.29 3.93 -11.77
N ALA A 34 13.69 4.52 -10.65
CA ALA A 34 14.88 4.14 -9.90
C ALA A 34 14.47 3.28 -8.68
N GLY A 35 15.16 2.17 -8.50
CA GLY A 35 14.94 1.26 -7.38
C GLY A 35 16.09 0.27 -7.23
N GLN A 36 16.14 -0.41 -6.08
CA GLN A 36 17.14 -1.43 -5.85
C GLN A 36 17.02 -2.57 -6.88
N PRO A 37 18.10 -3.38 -7.08
CA PRO A 37 18.13 -4.42 -8.09
C PRO A 37 16.95 -5.37 -8.11
N ALA A 38 16.40 -5.74 -6.95
CA ALA A 38 15.23 -6.60 -6.83
C ALA A 38 13.97 -6.05 -7.54
N LEU A 39 13.87 -4.73 -7.72
CA LEU A 39 12.71 -4.10 -8.38
C LEU A 39 12.82 -4.07 -9.91
N ILE A 40 14.02 -4.17 -10.46
CA ILE A 40 14.31 -3.86 -11.88
C ILE A 40 13.48 -4.74 -12.82
N GLU A 41 13.38 -6.02 -12.53
CA GLU A 41 12.61 -6.95 -13.37
C GLU A 41 11.13 -6.55 -13.42
N ALA A 42 10.54 -6.16 -12.29
CA ALA A 42 9.17 -5.69 -12.20
C ALA A 42 8.93 -4.44 -13.06
N VAL A 43 9.85 -3.48 -13.00
CA VAL A 43 9.78 -2.24 -13.78
C VAL A 43 9.84 -2.53 -15.28
N VAL A 44 10.81 -3.36 -15.70
CA VAL A 44 11.00 -3.72 -17.12
C VAL A 44 9.79 -4.50 -17.65
N ARG A 45 9.26 -5.46 -16.88
CA ARG A 45 8.06 -6.22 -17.27
C ARG A 45 6.81 -5.34 -17.33
N ALA A 46 6.73 -4.27 -16.55
CA ALA A 46 5.67 -3.27 -16.69
C ALA A 46 5.84 -2.38 -17.95
N GLY A 47 6.89 -2.60 -18.76
CA GLY A 47 7.20 -1.82 -19.96
C GLY A 47 7.74 -0.42 -19.65
N LEU A 48 8.27 -0.20 -18.46
CA LEU A 48 8.88 1.06 -18.04
C LEU A 48 10.41 0.98 -18.10
N THR A 49 11.07 2.15 -18.14
CA THR A 49 12.54 2.24 -18.11
C THR A 49 13.02 2.22 -16.67
N ALA A 50 13.90 1.28 -16.34
CA ALA A 50 14.45 1.11 -15.01
C ALA A 50 15.88 1.68 -14.91
N ALA A 51 16.21 2.23 -13.74
CA ALA A 51 17.56 2.57 -13.33
C ALA A 51 17.89 1.83 -12.02
N PRO A 52 18.79 0.84 -12.02
CA PRO A 52 19.20 0.19 -10.78
C PRO A 52 20.00 1.16 -9.93
N VAL A 53 19.67 1.24 -8.63
CA VAL A 53 20.33 2.12 -7.66
C VAL A 53 20.53 1.38 -6.34
N GLY A 54 21.64 1.64 -5.67
CA GLY A 54 21.99 1.03 -4.40
C GLY A 54 22.16 -0.50 -4.46
N VAL A 55 21.97 -1.11 -3.30
CA VAL A 55 21.96 -2.57 -3.11
C VAL A 55 20.62 -3.00 -2.56
N ASP A 56 20.27 -4.27 -2.73
CA ASP A 56 19.02 -4.79 -2.20
C ASP A 56 18.96 -4.64 -0.67
N HIS A 57 17.82 -4.14 -0.20
CA HIS A 57 17.56 -4.07 1.22
C HIS A 57 17.29 -5.48 1.78
N ALA A 58 17.90 -5.80 2.92
CA ALA A 58 17.66 -7.06 3.60
C ALA A 58 16.37 -7.02 4.46
N HIS A 59 15.30 -6.40 3.95
CA HIS A 59 14.07 -6.13 4.72
C HIS A 59 13.41 -7.41 5.23
N ASP A 60 13.29 -8.43 4.37
CA ASP A 60 12.70 -9.71 4.76
C ASP A 60 13.51 -10.43 5.85
N GLN A 61 14.84 -10.35 5.75
CA GLN A 61 15.74 -10.92 6.77
C GLN A 61 15.64 -10.15 8.09
N MET A 62 15.44 -8.84 8.03
CA MET A 62 15.23 -8.02 9.21
C MET A 62 13.87 -8.32 9.85
N LEU A 63 12.81 -8.37 9.07
CA LEU A 63 11.47 -8.74 9.56
C LEU A 63 11.45 -10.15 10.16
N ALA A 64 12.19 -11.10 9.59
CA ALA A 64 12.31 -12.42 10.15
C ALA A 64 12.97 -12.43 11.54
N LYS A 65 13.86 -11.47 11.83
CA LYS A 65 14.57 -11.37 13.12
C LYS A 65 13.82 -10.59 14.18
N VAL A 66 13.14 -9.51 13.80
CA VAL A 66 12.52 -8.55 14.73
C VAL A 66 11.02 -8.37 14.47
N GLY A 67 10.45 -9.13 13.53
CA GLY A 67 9.11 -8.93 13.03
C GLY A 67 8.04 -9.04 14.12
N ALA A 68 8.18 -9.97 15.06
CA ALA A 68 7.22 -10.14 16.16
C ALA A 68 7.17 -8.91 17.08
N ASP A 69 8.33 -8.33 17.39
CA ASP A 69 8.42 -7.13 18.24
C ASP A 69 7.91 -5.89 17.51
N ILE A 70 8.21 -5.78 16.21
CA ILE A 70 7.71 -4.69 15.36
C ILE A 70 6.19 -4.84 15.17
N LEU A 71 5.69 -6.04 14.92
CA LEU A 71 4.26 -6.31 14.82
C LEU A 71 3.53 -5.94 16.11
N ALA A 72 4.11 -6.23 17.28
CA ALA A 72 3.55 -5.85 18.56
C ALA A 72 3.43 -4.32 18.72
N LEU A 73 4.36 -3.53 18.17
CA LEU A 73 4.27 -2.07 18.14
C LEU A 73 3.12 -1.57 17.25
N HIS A 74 2.73 -2.36 16.26
CA HIS A 74 1.73 -2.01 15.26
C HIS A 74 0.42 -2.81 15.37
N ASP A 75 0.32 -3.73 16.34
CA ASP A 75 -0.89 -4.50 16.67
C ASP A 75 -1.94 -3.65 17.43
N ASP A 76 -1.88 -2.34 17.31
CA ASP A 76 -2.86 -1.48 17.94
C ASP A 76 -4.15 -1.44 17.12
N ARG A 77 -5.16 -2.19 17.61
CA ARG A 77 -6.49 -2.32 17.03
C ARG A 77 -7.26 -0.99 16.90
N ASP A 78 -6.77 0.04 17.58
CA ASP A 78 -7.43 1.34 17.68
C ASP A 78 -6.64 2.48 17.01
N TYR A 79 -5.86 2.18 15.99
CA TYR A 79 -5.03 3.18 15.28
C TYR A 79 -5.81 4.42 14.84
N LEU A 80 -7.14 4.33 14.83
CA LEU A 80 -8.01 5.30 14.20
C LEU A 80 -8.68 6.32 15.03
N GLU A 81 -9.26 5.95 16.10
CA GLU A 81 -10.38 6.80 16.47
C GLU A 81 -10.26 7.56 17.76
N LYS A 82 -9.69 7.01 18.75
CA LYS A 82 -9.95 7.55 20.09
C LYS A 82 -8.74 7.62 20.99
N ARG A 83 -7.63 7.12 20.53
CA ARG A 83 -6.43 7.02 21.33
C ARG A 83 -5.37 8.06 21.01
N HIS A 84 -5.82 9.23 20.63
CA HIS A 84 -4.95 10.38 20.65
C HIS A 84 -4.20 10.53 21.97
N ASP A 85 -4.74 10.07 23.06
CA ASP A 85 -4.16 10.07 24.40
C ASP A 85 -3.15 8.93 24.65
N ARG A 86 -3.25 7.80 23.97
CA ARG A 86 -2.30 6.68 24.09
C ARG A 86 -1.08 6.81 23.18
N LEU A 87 -1.19 7.52 22.08
CA LEU A 87 -0.04 7.92 21.28
C LEU A 87 0.68 9.08 22.00
N GLY A 88 1.15 8.83 23.23
CA GLY A 88 1.94 9.77 23.97
C GLY A 88 3.30 10.02 23.32
N LEU A 89 3.99 11.06 23.76
CA LEU A 89 5.29 11.46 23.22
C LEU A 89 6.32 10.31 23.23
N GLU A 90 6.36 9.50 24.29
CA GLU A 90 7.29 8.38 24.40
C GLU A 90 7.03 7.30 23.34
N PHE A 91 5.76 6.98 23.09
CA PHE A 91 5.38 6.06 22.02
C PHE A 91 5.80 6.62 20.65
N LEU A 92 5.47 7.89 20.36
CA LEU A 92 5.80 8.51 19.07
C LEU A 92 7.32 8.60 18.84
N ARG A 93 8.10 8.90 19.88
CA ARG A 93 9.57 8.85 19.82
C ARG A 93 10.08 7.44 19.54
N GLY A 94 9.57 6.45 20.26
CA GLY A 94 9.92 5.05 20.04
C GLY A 94 9.60 4.59 18.63
N HIS A 95 8.38 4.88 18.17
CA HIS A 95 7.93 4.57 16.81
C HIS A 95 8.83 5.23 15.76
N GLU A 96 9.09 6.53 15.86
CA GLU A 96 9.92 7.23 14.88
C GLU A 96 11.38 6.75 14.91
N THR A 97 11.90 6.40 16.09
CA THR A 97 13.23 5.79 16.22
C THR A 97 13.30 4.44 15.52
N VAL A 98 12.32 3.57 15.73
CA VAL A 98 12.24 2.25 15.08
C VAL A 98 12.09 2.41 13.57
N MET A 99 11.17 3.26 13.12
CA MET A 99 10.96 3.51 11.69
C MET A 99 12.21 4.07 11.02
N THR A 100 12.89 5.03 11.64
CA THR A 100 14.12 5.61 11.08
C THR A 100 15.26 4.59 11.04
N ALA A 101 15.50 3.88 12.14
CA ALA A 101 16.67 3.00 12.26
C ALA A 101 16.50 1.67 11.49
N LEU A 102 15.28 1.10 11.46
CA LEU A 102 15.05 -0.23 10.89
C LEU A 102 14.42 -0.21 9.51
N PHE A 103 13.70 0.85 9.14
CA PHE A 103 13.06 0.95 7.83
C PHE A 103 13.71 2.02 6.95
N TYR A 104 13.59 3.27 7.31
CA TYR A 104 14.00 4.37 6.42
C TYR A 104 15.50 4.31 6.09
N SER A 105 16.38 4.16 7.12
CA SER A 105 17.82 4.09 6.87
C SER A 105 18.26 2.80 6.15
N LYS A 106 17.48 1.73 6.22
CA LYS A 106 17.80 0.48 5.52
C LYS A 106 17.31 0.48 4.08
N VAL A 107 16.14 1.02 3.82
CA VAL A 107 15.63 1.22 2.46
C VAL A 107 16.48 2.26 1.74
N ASN A 108 16.85 3.33 2.42
CA ASN A 108 17.67 4.42 1.88
C ASN A 108 19.10 4.31 2.41
N SER A 109 19.80 3.23 2.04
CA SER A 109 21.23 3.09 2.34
C SER A 109 22.04 4.23 1.69
N ASP A 110 23.23 4.50 2.22
CA ASP A 110 24.11 5.53 1.64
C ASP A 110 24.33 5.31 0.14
N SER A 111 24.54 4.06 -0.29
CA SER A 111 24.71 3.75 -1.71
C SER A 111 23.45 4.05 -2.54
N MET A 112 22.25 3.77 -2.01
CA MET A 112 21.01 4.12 -2.71
C MET A 112 20.84 5.63 -2.85
N ILE A 113 21.13 6.38 -1.78
CA ILE A 113 21.02 7.84 -1.81
C ILE A 113 22.03 8.42 -2.79
N ASP A 114 23.29 7.99 -2.72
CA ASP A 114 24.36 8.46 -3.62
C ASP A 114 24.01 8.18 -5.09
N ASP A 115 23.60 6.96 -5.41
CA ASP A 115 23.26 6.57 -6.79
C ASP A 115 22.05 7.34 -7.32
N VAL A 116 21.01 7.60 -6.50
CA VAL A 116 19.84 8.39 -6.92
C VAL A 116 20.20 9.86 -7.12
N VAL A 117 21.07 10.42 -6.28
CA VAL A 117 21.58 11.79 -6.43
C VAL A 117 22.42 11.91 -7.70
N ASP A 118 23.35 10.98 -7.94
CA ASP A 118 24.17 10.97 -9.15
C ASP A 118 23.33 10.81 -10.42
N LEU A 119 22.33 9.91 -10.37
CA LEU A 119 21.36 9.75 -11.45
C LEU A 119 20.59 11.05 -11.73
N ALA A 120 20.13 11.73 -10.68
CA ALA A 120 19.40 12.98 -10.82
C ALA A 120 20.30 14.11 -11.34
N TYR A 121 21.55 14.17 -10.94
CA TYR A 121 22.52 15.12 -11.53
C TYR A 121 22.77 14.86 -13.01
N GLY A 122 22.90 13.60 -13.43
CA GLY A 122 23.15 13.26 -14.83
C GLY A 122 21.93 13.41 -15.71
N TRP A 123 20.74 13.07 -15.19
CA TRP A 123 19.50 13.03 -15.96
C TRP A 123 18.67 14.32 -15.86
N GLN A 124 18.86 15.12 -14.81
CA GLN A 124 18.19 16.40 -14.58
C GLN A 124 16.66 16.28 -14.64
N PRO A 125 16.02 15.58 -13.69
CA PRO A 125 14.56 15.49 -13.63
C PRO A 125 13.93 16.85 -13.36
N ASP A 126 12.79 17.12 -14.00
CA ASP A 126 11.93 18.26 -13.68
C ASP A 126 11.09 17.97 -12.43
N LEU A 127 10.68 16.70 -12.26
CA LEU A 127 9.83 16.22 -11.17
C LEU A 127 10.36 14.89 -10.63
N VAL A 128 10.46 14.78 -9.31
CA VAL A 128 10.73 13.53 -8.61
C VAL A 128 9.46 13.09 -7.85
N LEU A 129 8.93 11.94 -8.21
CA LEU A 129 7.85 11.27 -7.48
C LEU A 129 8.47 10.18 -6.61
N TRP A 130 8.22 10.20 -5.32
CA TRP A 130 8.82 9.24 -4.40
C TRP A 130 7.77 8.61 -3.49
N GLU A 131 7.86 7.30 -3.37
CA GLU A 131 7.03 6.55 -2.45
C GLU A 131 7.52 6.81 -1.01
N PRO A 132 6.64 6.95 0.01
CA PRO A 132 6.99 7.43 1.35
C PRO A 132 8.13 6.70 2.08
N PHE A 133 8.51 5.50 1.65
CA PHE A 133 9.68 4.80 2.19
C PHE A 133 10.99 5.20 1.50
N THR A 134 10.97 5.91 0.35
CA THR A 134 12.15 6.17 -0.48
C THR A 134 12.61 7.63 -0.41
N PHE A 135 13.07 8.07 0.76
CA PHE A 135 13.61 9.42 0.98
C PHE A 135 14.77 9.79 0.04
N ALA A 136 15.47 8.80 -0.55
CA ALA A 136 16.50 9.04 -1.56
C ALA A 136 15.98 9.91 -2.71
N GLY A 137 14.69 9.75 -3.10
CA GLY A 137 14.06 10.60 -4.11
C GLY A 137 13.91 12.06 -3.64
N ALA A 138 13.45 12.28 -2.40
CA ALA A 138 13.32 13.62 -1.84
C ALA A 138 14.69 14.30 -1.68
N VAL A 139 15.70 13.55 -1.21
CA VAL A 139 17.09 14.04 -1.09
C VAL A 139 17.63 14.45 -2.47
N ALA A 140 17.49 13.59 -3.49
CA ALA A 140 17.93 13.89 -4.84
C ALA A 140 17.23 15.13 -5.43
N ALA A 141 15.93 15.27 -5.20
CA ALA A 141 15.19 16.46 -5.63
C ALA A 141 15.72 17.74 -4.96
N ARG A 142 15.93 17.69 -3.63
CA ARG A 142 16.50 18.82 -2.87
C ARG A 142 17.87 19.23 -3.40
N VAL A 143 18.73 18.25 -3.67
CA VAL A 143 20.11 18.48 -4.12
C VAL A 143 20.16 19.03 -5.55
N THR A 144 19.25 18.64 -6.43
CA THR A 144 19.21 19.08 -7.85
C THR A 144 18.26 20.23 -8.10
N GLY A 145 17.42 20.63 -7.12
CA GLY A 145 16.43 21.69 -7.28
C GLY A 145 15.19 21.25 -8.07
N ALA A 146 14.98 19.95 -8.28
CA ALA A 146 13.78 19.43 -8.94
C ALA A 146 12.54 19.60 -8.05
N ALA A 147 11.38 19.82 -8.67
CA ALA A 147 10.12 19.69 -7.94
C ALA A 147 9.92 18.25 -7.44
N HIS A 148 9.26 18.07 -6.29
CA HIS A 148 9.05 16.72 -5.79
C HIS A 148 7.75 16.51 -5.03
N ALA A 149 7.21 15.31 -5.14
CA ALA A 149 5.97 14.92 -4.47
C ALA A 149 6.02 13.50 -3.96
N ARG A 150 5.30 13.25 -2.87
CA ARG A 150 5.06 11.90 -2.39
C ARG A 150 4.01 11.22 -3.25
N LEU A 151 4.28 10.01 -3.70
CA LEU A 151 3.34 9.14 -4.39
C LEU A 151 2.84 8.09 -3.38
N LEU A 152 1.67 8.35 -2.80
CA LEU A 152 1.12 7.49 -1.76
C LEU A 152 0.58 6.19 -2.38
N THR A 153 0.81 5.10 -1.68
CA THR A 153 0.25 3.80 -1.98
C THR A 153 -0.77 3.35 -0.92
N MET A 154 -0.83 4.04 0.22
CA MET A 154 -1.68 3.71 1.37
C MET A 154 -2.21 5.00 2.04
N PRO A 155 -3.17 4.90 2.98
CA PRO A 155 -3.54 6.03 3.83
C PRO A 155 -2.32 6.63 4.52
N ASP A 156 -2.23 7.95 4.56
CA ASP A 156 -1.03 8.68 4.98
C ASP A 156 -0.82 8.65 6.50
N MET A 157 -0.65 7.45 7.04
CA MET A 157 -0.44 7.23 8.47
C MET A 157 0.89 7.81 8.94
N PHE A 158 1.93 7.72 8.10
CA PHE A 158 3.27 8.19 8.45
C PHE A 158 3.29 9.69 8.64
N LEU A 159 2.74 10.47 7.72
CA LEU A 159 2.70 11.91 7.88
C LEU A 159 1.77 12.34 9.01
N SER A 160 0.62 11.69 9.16
CA SER A 160 -0.29 11.96 10.29
C SER A 160 0.39 11.71 11.65
N THR A 161 1.17 10.63 11.76
CA THR A 161 1.97 10.33 12.96
C THR A 161 3.08 11.37 13.17
N ARG A 162 3.77 11.75 12.08
CA ARG A 162 4.81 12.78 12.08
C ARG A 162 4.28 14.13 12.55
N GLU A 163 3.19 14.62 11.97
CA GLU A 163 2.56 15.88 12.36
C GLU A 163 2.20 15.91 13.85
N ARG A 164 1.73 14.78 14.35
CA ARG A 164 1.43 14.64 15.76
C ARG A 164 2.67 14.65 16.62
N HIS A 165 3.73 13.94 16.24
CA HIS A 165 5.02 13.94 16.92
C HIS A 165 5.56 15.36 17.04
N LEU A 166 5.63 16.09 15.92
CA LEU A 166 6.08 17.48 15.90
C LEU A 166 5.24 18.38 16.80
N SER A 167 3.92 18.24 16.77
CA SER A 167 3.02 19.01 17.65
C SER A 167 3.28 18.77 19.14
N MET A 168 3.74 17.58 19.51
CA MET A 168 4.14 17.28 20.89
C MET A 168 5.53 17.80 21.23
N LEU A 169 6.49 17.70 20.30
CA LEU A 169 7.83 18.26 20.47
C LEU A 169 7.79 19.78 20.67
N ASP A 170 6.93 20.49 19.94
CA ASP A 170 6.78 21.94 20.03
C ASP A 170 6.39 22.43 21.44
N ARG A 171 5.75 21.57 22.23
CA ARG A 171 5.37 21.87 23.62
C ARG A 171 6.52 21.71 24.59
N LEU A 172 7.66 21.18 24.16
CA LEU A 172 8.84 20.95 24.98
C LEU A 172 9.83 22.12 24.87
N PRO A 173 10.66 22.35 25.90
CA PRO A 173 11.83 23.20 25.77
C PRO A 173 12.75 22.73 24.63
N ALA A 174 13.42 23.66 23.94
CA ALA A 174 14.25 23.38 22.78
C ALA A 174 15.27 22.24 22.99
N GLY A 175 15.94 22.22 24.16
CA GLY A 175 16.93 21.17 24.48
C GLY A 175 16.34 19.77 24.79
N ARG A 176 15.03 19.59 24.64
CA ARG A 176 14.33 18.31 24.82
C ARG A 176 13.55 17.87 23.55
N ARG A 177 13.77 18.55 22.43
CA ARG A 177 13.09 18.27 21.15
C ARG A 177 13.93 17.34 20.30
N ASP A 178 14.18 16.12 20.77
CA ASP A 178 14.92 15.13 20.01
C ASP A 178 14.04 14.62 18.86
N ASP A 179 14.55 14.75 17.62
CA ASP A 179 13.90 14.36 16.38
C ASP A 179 14.87 13.49 15.59
N VAL A 180 14.69 12.18 15.66
CA VAL A 180 15.61 11.19 15.09
C VAL A 180 15.56 11.21 13.57
N LEU A 181 14.34 11.36 12.99
CA LEU A 181 14.17 11.43 11.54
C LEU A 181 14.83 12.67 10.95
N ALA A 182 14.58 13.84 11.56
CA ALA A 182 15.21 15.08 11.13
C ALA A 182 16.73 15.02 11.26
N SER A 183 17.25 14.46 12.37
CA SER A 183 18.70 14.33 12.58
C SER A 183 19.37 13.40 11.57
N TRP A 184 18.72 12.29 11.21
CA TRP A 184 19.22 11.39 10.17
C TRP A 184 19.21 12.05 8.80
N LEU A 185 18.12 12.73 8.42
CA LEU A 185 18.00 13.42 7.13
C LEU A 185 18.95 14.62 7.03
N ASP A 186 19.15 15.37 8.13
CA ASP A 186 20.12 16.49 8.18
C ASP A 186 21.55 16.00 7.94
N SER A 187 21.94 14.92 8.63
CA SER A 187 23.25 14.29 8.42
C SER A 187 23.43 13.78 6.98
N THR A 188 22.37 13.27 6.38
CA THR A 188 22.36 12.81 4.98
C THR A 188 22.53 13.97 4.02
N LEU A 189 21.73 15.03 4.18
CA LEU A 189 21.76 16.22 3.32
C LEU A 189 23.07 17.00 3.44
N ALA A 190 23.66 17.02 4.64
CA ALA A 190 24.94 17.68 4.87
C ALA A 190 26.07 17.13 3.99
N ARG A 191 26.01 15.86 3.56
CA ARG A 191 26.96 15.25 2.62
C ARG A 191 26.95 15.96 1.25
N TYR A 192 25.84 16.61 0.91
CA TYR A 192 25.63 17.33 -0.36
C TYR A 192 25.62 18.86 -0.17
N GLY A 193 25.95 19.36 1.02
CA GLY A 193 25.97 20.79 1.32
C GLY A 193 24.59 21.41 1.59
N HIS A 194 23.57 20.59 1.88
CA HIS A 194 22.22 21.04 2.22
C HIS A 194 21.90 20.75 3.68
N GLY A 195 20.97 21.51 4.25
CA GLY A 195 20.38 21.27 5.57
C GLY A 195 18.97 20.68 5.46
N PHE A 196 18.51 20.13 6.56
CA PHE A 196 17.17 19.59 6.69
C PHE A 196 16.12 20.72 6.74
N ASP A 197 15.02 20.50 6.05
CA ASP A 197 13.73 21.12 6.32
C ASP A 197 12.62 20.07 6.18
N GLU A 198 11.44 20.35 6.73
CA GLU A 198 10.36 19.38 6.81
C GLU A 198 9.79 19.02 5.42
N GLU A 199 10.06 19.82 4.37
CA GLU A 199 9.63 19.53 3.00
C GLU A 199 10.24 18.21 2.47
N ILE A 200 11.42 17.81 2.99
CA ILE A 200 12.04 16.50 2.67
C ILE A 200 11.15 15.34 3.13
N VAL A 201 10.39 15.52 4.21
CA VAL A 201 9.47 14.49 4.72
C VAL A 201 8.10 14.60 4.10
N THR A 202 7.62 15.82 3.92
CA THR A 202 6.24 16.08 3.44
C THR A 202 6.12 16.04 1.92
N GLY A 203 7.22 16.26 1.19
CA GLY A 203 7.16 16.66 -0.21
C GLY A 203 6.52 18.04 -0.36
N GLN A 204 6.48 18.57 -1.56
CA GLN A 204 5.78 19.83 -1.86
C GLN A 204 4.27 19.61 -1.96
N TRP A 205 3.85 18.42 -2.35
CA TRP A 205 2.48 17.90 -2.29
C TRP A 205 2.50 16.37 -2.22
N SER A 206 1.32 15.78 -2.02
CA SER A 206 1.12 14.33 -2.08
C SER A 206 0.15 13.96 -3.18
N ILE A 207 0.41 12.87 -3.90
CA ILE A 207 -0.53 12.23 -4.82
C ILE A 207 -1.18 11.08 -4.05
N ASN A 208 -2.51 11.11 -3.88
CA ASN A 208 -3.21 10.24 -2.94
C ASN A 208 -4.33 9.43 -3.61
N PRO A 209 -4.23 8.10 -3.65
CA PRO A 209 -5.25 7.23 -4.25
C PRO A 209 -6.42 6.89 -3.30
N MET A 210 -6.39 7.36 -2.06
CA MET A 210 -7.44 7.04 -1.10
C MET A 210 -8.67 7.94 -1.31
N PRO A 211 -9.88 7.35 -1.43
CA PRO A 211 -11.10 8.13 -1.53
C PRO A 211 -11.45 8.80 -0.20
N GLU A 212 -12.30 9.82 -0.27
CA GLU A 212 -12.89 10.44 0.91
C GLU A 212 -13.53 9.36 1.82
N GLY A 213 -13.39 9.50 3.12
CA GLY A 213 -13.86 8.51 4.10
C GLY A 213 -12.85 7.39 4.41
N ILE A 214 -11.87 7.14 3.55
CA ILE A 214 -10.71 6.27 3.79
C ILE A 214 -9.44 7.10 3.98
N ARG A 215 -9.32 8.22 3.27
CA ARG A 215 -8.16 9.11 3.36
C ARG A 215 -7.95 9.61 4.78
N ILE A 216 -6.70 9.67 5.20
CA ILE A 216 -6.28 10.43 6.38
C ILE A 216 -5.97 11.85 5.92
N ASP A 217 -6.62 12.83 6.54
CA ASP A 217 -6.35 14.23 6.26
C ASP A 217 -5.08 14.65 7.01
N THR A 218 -4.16 15.29 6.28
CA THR A 218 -2.93 15.89 6.77
C THR A 218 -2.89 17.35 6.34
N ARG A 219 -1.94 18.12 6.84
CA ARG A 219 -1.76 19.52 6.45
C ARG A 219 -1.19 19.69 5.04
N GLN A 220 -0.66 18.59 4.47
CA GLN A 220 0.00 18.59 3.17
C GLN A 220 -1.00 18.78 2.02
N PRO A 221 -0.75 19.68 1.06
CA PRO A 221 -1.53 19.74 -0.16
C PRO A 221 -1.60 18.38 -0.87
N THR A 222 -2.78 18.00 -1.32
CA THR A 222 -3.02 16.67 -1.85
C THR A 222 -3.67 16.73 -3.23
N VAL A 223 -3.09 16.03 -4.19
CA VAL A 223 -3.65 15.75 -5.51
C VAL A 223 -4.32 14.37 -5.44
N PRO A 224 -5.66 14.29 -5.53
CA PRO A 224 -6.34 13.00 -5.56
C PRO A 224 -6.08 12.31 -6.91
N ILE A 225 -5.93 10.99 -6.87
CA ILE A 225 -5.79 10.16 -8.07
C ILE A 225 -6.63 8.90 -7.92
N ARG A 226 -7.38 8.55 -8.95
CA ARG A 226 -8.15 7.31 -8.97
C ARG A 226 -7.24 6.09 -9.04
N TYR A 227 -7.44 5.13 -8.13
CA TYR A 227 -6.79 3.83 -8.19
C TYR A 227 -7.21 3.09 -9.46
N ILE A 228 -6.24 2.57 -10.19
CA ILE A 228 -6.44 1.69 -11.34
C ILE A 228 -5.78 0.35 -11.02
N PRO A 229 -6.51 -0.78 -11.06
CA PRO A 229 -5.92 -2.10 -10.89
C PRO A 229 -4.80 -2.35 -11.90
N TYR A 230 -3.68 -2.86 -11.41
CA TYR A 230 -2.59 -3.37 -12.23
C TYR A 230 -2.31 -4.82 -11.82
N ASN A 231 -2.52 -5.75 -12.74
CA ASN A 231 -2.46 -7.19 -12.43
C ASN A 231 -1.04 -7.75 -12.31
N GLY A 232 -0.02 -6.89 -12.31
CA GLY A 232 1.37 -7.30 -12.19
C GLY A 232 1.87 -8.00 -13.45
N GLN A 233 2.82 -8.90 -13.24
CA GLN A 233 3.62 -9.53 -14.31
C GLN A 233 3.16 -10.95 -14.65
N VAL A 234 2.19 -11.48 -13.92
CA VAL A 234 1.67 -12.83 -14.18
C VAL A 234 0.78 -12.80 -15.40
N PRO A 235 0.92 -13.76 -16.34
CA PRO A 235 0.04 -13.85 -17.49
C PRO A 235 -1.43 -13.89 -17.07
N SER A 236 -2.19 -12.87 -17.45
CA SER A 236 -3.58 -12.70 -17.04
C SER A 236 -4.50 -13.20 -18.16
N ILE A 237 -4.73 -14.51 -18.20
CA ILE A 237 -5.67 -15.13 -19.12
C ILE A 237 -6.98 -15.36 -18.38
N VAL A 238 -8.10 -14.91 -18.98
CA VAL A 238 -9.44 -15.18 -18.45
C VAL A 238 -9.75 -16.66 -18.60
N PRO A 239 -9.92 -17.41 -17.50
CA PRO A 239 -10.22 -18.84 -17.60
C PRO A 239 -11.62 -19.06 -18.17
N ASP A 240 -11.81 -20.16 -18.91
CA ASP A 240 -13.09 -20.47 -19.56
C ASP A 240 -14.27 -20.54 -18.56
N TRP A 241 -14.03 -21.13 -17.40
CA TRP A 241 -15.05 -21.23 -16.34
C TRP A 241 -15.56 -19.87 -15.82
N LEU A 242 -14.79 -18.80 -16.01
CA LEU A 242 -15.17 -17.45 -15.55
C LEU A 242 -16.08 -16.73 -16.58
N ARG A 243 -16.18 -17.26 -17.78
CA ARG A 243 -17.06 -16.70 -18.83
C ARG A 243 -18.54 -16.98 -18.57
N GLU A 244 -18.83 -17.99 -17.74
CA GLU A 244 -20.20 -18.33 -17.36
C GLU A 244 -20.59 -17.66 -16.04
N PRO A 245 -21.82 -17.16 -15.92
CA PRO A 245 -22.30 -16.64 -14.64
C PRO A 245 -22.32 -17.75 -13.60
N PRO A 246 -22.00 -17.44 -12.32
CA PRO A 246 -21.98 -18.43 -11.26
C PRO A 246 -23.41 -18.95 -10.98
N GLY A 247 -23.54 -20.26 -10.76
CA GLY A 247 -24.83 -20.90 -10.41
C GLY A 247 -25.31 -20.59 -8.98
N ARG A 248 -24.41 -20.10 -8.11
CA ARG A 248 -24.64 -19.67 -6.74
C ARG A 248 -23.86 -18.37 -6.47
N PRO A 249 -24.16 -17.61 -5.40
CA PRO A 249 -23.30 -16.48 -5.03
C PRO A 249 -21.84 -16.90 -4.96
N ARG A 250 -20.94 -16.15 -5.59
CA ARG A 250 -19.50 -16.47 -5.61
C ARG A 250 -18.79 -15.69 -4.52
N LEU A 251 -17.96 -16.36 -3.73
CA LEU A 251 -17.04 -15.80 -2.75
C LEU A 251 -15.61 -15.94 -3.29
N CYS A 252 -14.91 -14.82 -3.44
CA CYS A 252 -13.46 -14.85 -3.66
C CYS A 252 -12.73 -14.94 -2.30
N VAL A 253 -11.76 -15.84 -2.21
CA VAL A 253 -10.84 -15.95 -1.06
C VAL A 253 -9.43 -15.75 -1.55
N THR A 254 -8.73 -14.73 -1.02
CA THR A 254 -7.34 -14.45 -1.41
C THR A 254 -6.50 -13.97 -0.23
N LEU A 255 -5.42 -14.68 0.04
CA LEU A 255 -4.49 -14.34 1.12
C LEU A 255 -3.31 -13.46 0.64
N GLY A 256 -3.27 -13.15 -0.67
CA GLY A 256 -2.30 -12.24 -1.28
C GLY A 256 -0.92 -12.86 -1.52
N MET A 257 -0.20 -12.35 -2.52
CA MET A 257 1.13 -12.86 -2.88
C MET A 257 2.21 -12.45 -1.87
N THR A 258 2.22 -11.21 -1.44
CA THR A 258 3.24 -10.70 -0.51
C THR A 258 3.16 -11.36 0.88
N ALA A 259 1.97 -11.65 1.37
CA ALA A 259 1.78 -12.34 2.65
C ALA A 259 2.37 -13.76 2.62
N ARG A 260 2.34 -14.42 1.46
CA ARG A 260 2.89 -15.76 1.27
C ARG A 260 4.41 -15.80 1.39
N THR A 261 5.10 -14.84 0.80
CA THR A 261 6.58 -14.76 0.85
C THR A 261 7.11 -14.37 2.22
N SER A 262 6.29 -13.73 3.05
CA SER A 262 6.70 -13.14 4.34
C SER A 262 6.38 -14.00 5.56
N ASN A 263 5.95 -15.26 5.41
CA ASN A 263 5.47 -16.15 6.51
C ASN A 263 4.30 -15.55 7.35
N TRP A 264 3.61 -14.55 6.82
CA TRP A 264 2.50 -13.86 7.49
C TRP A 264 1.14 -14.45 7.09
N SER A 265 1.14 -15.49 6.25
CA SER A 265 -0.04 -16.18 5.76
C SER A 265 -0.72 -17.08 6.80
N ASN A 266 -0.12 -17.30 7.97
CA ASN A 266 -0.64 -18.20 9.00
C ASN A 266 -1.75 -17.59 9.87
N MET A 267 -2.56 -16.66 9.32
CA MET A 267 -3.68 -16.07 10.09
C MET A 267 -4.81 -17.06 10.37
N ILE A 268 -5.03 -18.00 9.47
CA ILE A 268 -5.99 -19.10 9.62
C ILE A 268 -5.42 -20.33 8.93
N ALA A 269 -5.56 -21.49 9.54
CA ALA A 269 -5.29 -22.75 8.87
C ALA A 269 -6.23 -22.90 7.66
N ILE A 270 -5.70 -23.35 6.52
CA ILE A 270 -6.49 -23.48 5.29
C ILE A 270 -7.62 -24.49 5.51
N GLU A 271 -7.39 -25.52 6.31
CA GLU A 271 -8.35 -26.53 6.70
C GLU A 271 -9.55 -25.90 7.45
N ASP A 272 -9.26 -25.07 8.46
CA ASP A 272 -10.30 -24.36 9.23
C ASP A 272 -11.13 -23.43 8.34
N LEU A 273 -10.46 -22.75 7.38
CA LEU A 273 -11.12 -21.91 6.39
C LEU A 273 -12.05 -22.75 5.50
N PHE A 274 -11.60 -23.92 5.05
CA PHE A 274 -12.38 -24.80 4.18
C PHE A 274 -13.56 -25.44 4.91
N GLU A 275 -13.40 -25.81 6.17
CA GLU A 275 -14.54 -26.25 7.01
C GLU A 275 -15.63 -25.17 7.09
N VAL A 276 -15.22 -23.90 7.28
CA VAL A 276 -16.16 -22.78 7.35
C VAL A 276 -16.90 -22.58 6.04
N VAL A 277 -16.17 -22.57 4.90
CA VAL A 277 -16.79 -22.26 3.59
C VAL A 277 -17.54 -23.45 3.00
N ALA A 278 -17.24 -24.69 3.38
CA ALA A 278 -17.94 -25.89 2.95
C ALA A 278 -19.43 -25.88 3.36
N GLU A 279 -19.74 -25.26 4.51
CA GLU A 279 -21.11 -25.18 5.02
C GLU A 279 -21.94 -24.04 4.38
N LEU A 280 -21.31 -23.16 3.60
CA LEU A 280 -21.97 -22.03 2.96
C LEU A 280 -22.54 -22.43 1.58
N ASN A 281 -23.74 -21.94 1.26
CA ASN A 281 -24.35 -22.15 -0.06
C ASN A 281 -23.77 -21.18 -1.10
N VAL A 282 -22.45 -21.24 -1.34
CA VAL A 282 -21.71 -20.39 -2.27
C VAL A 282 -20.77 -21.20 -3.15
N GLU A 283 -20.39 -20.66 -4.30
CA GLU A 283 -19.20 -21.09 -5.05
C GLU A 283 -18.00 -20.31 -4.50
N VAL A 284 -16.96 -20.99 -4.07
CA VAL A 284 -15.74 -20.37 -3.56
C VAL A 284 -14.66 -20.46 -4.63
N VAL A 285 -14.02 -19.33 -4.92
CA VAL A 285 -12.77 -19.29 -5.71
C VAL A 285 -11.65 -18.86 -4.78
N ALA A 286 -10.77 -19.81 -4.42
CA ALA A 286 -9.64 -19.57 -3.52
C ALA A 286 -8.33 -19.51 -4.32
N THR A 287 -7.59 -18.39 -4.15
CA THR A 287 -6.26 -18.24 -4.76
C THR A 287 -5.22 -18.78 -3.80
N LEU A 288 -4.58 -19.91 -4.13
CA LEU A 288 -3.52 -20.55 -3.38
C LEU A 288 -2.36 -20.89 -4.32
N SER A 289 -1.11 -20.78 -3.85
CA SER A 289 0.06 -21.25 -4.61
C SER A 289 0.02 -22.78 -4.82
N ALA A 290 0.79 -23.28 -5.77
CA ALA A 290 0.90 -24.73 -6.00
C ALA A 290 1.37 -25.47 -4.74
N GLU A 291 2.28 -24.86 -3.97
CA GLU A 291 2.76 -25.42 -2.70
C GLU A 291 1.65 -25.47 -1.64
N GLU A 292 0.87 -24.39 -1.52
CA GLU A 292 -0.28 -24.33 -0.58
C GLU A 292 -1.36 -25.34 -0.99
N GLN A 293 -1.65 -25.47 -2.29
CA GLN A 293 -2.60 -26.46 -2.80
C GLN A 293 -2.16 -27.89 -2.51
N ALA A 294 -0.86 -28.19 -2.58
CA ALA A 294 -0.31 -29.50 -2.27
C ALA A 294 -0.42 -29.89 -0.78
N LEU A 295 -0.58 -28.91 0.09
CA LEU A 295 -0.76 -29.13 1.54
C LEU A 295 -2.23 -29.41 1.92
N VAL A 296 -3.17 -29.20 1.01
CA VAL A 296 -4.61 -29.37 1.28
C VAL A 296 -5.06 -30.76 0.77
N PRO A 297 -5.29 -31.73 1.67
CA PRO A 297 -5.64 -33.09 1.24
C PRO A 297 -7.08 -33.18 0.71
N ASP A 298 -8.01 -32.43 1.31
CA ASP A 298 -9.45 -32.49 1.01
C ASP A 298 -9.97 -31.09 0.66
N VAL A 299 -10.36 -30.90 -0.59
CA VAL A 299 -10.98 -29.66 -1.09
C VAL A 299 -12.49 -29.85 -1.14
N PRO A 300 -13.29 -28.99 -0.48
CA PRO A 300 -14.75 -29.06 -0.56
C PRO A 300 -15.28 -28.92 -1.98
N ASP A 301 -16.38 -29.60 -2.30
CA ASP A 301 -16.99 -29.62 -3.65
C ASP A 301 -17.38 -28.22 -4.16
N ASN A 302 -17.65 -27.28 -3.27
CA ASN A 302 -18.00 -25.90 -3.61
C ASN A 302 -16.77 -24.97 -3.74
N VAL A 303 -15.55 -25.47 -3.57
CA VAL A 303 -14.30 -24.71 -3.65
C VAL A 303 -13.54 -25.01 -4.94
N ARG A 304 -13.24 -23.97 -5.69
CA ARG A 304 -12.31 -24.01 -6.82
C ARG A 304 -10.99 -23.40 -6.43
N LEU A 305 -9.91 -24.18 -6.48
CA LEU A 305 -8.56 -23.68 -6.29
C LEU A 305 -7.99 -23.15 -7.61
N VAL A 306 -7.33 -22.00 -7.53
CA VAL A 306 -6.59 -21.39 -8.62
C VAL A 306 -5.28 -20.81 -8.10
N GLU A 307 -4.20 -20.90 -8.87
CA GLU A 307 -2.94 -20.26 -8.46
C GLU A 307 -2.99 -18.75 -8.62
N HIS A 308 -3.56 -18.32 -9.75
CA HIS A 308 -3.71 -16.91 -10.08
C HIS A 308 -4.94 -16.70 -10.97
N VAL A 309 -5.62 -15.60 -10.72
CA VAL A 309 -6.68 -15.06 -11.58
C VAL A 309 -6.70 -13.56 -11.42
N PRO A 310 -6.81 -12.76 -12.49
CA PRO A 310 -6.91 -11.31 -12.39
C PRO A 310 -8.13 -10.92 -11.55
N LEU A 311 -7.89 -10.20 -10.44
CA LEU A 311 -8.96 -9.84 -9.51
C LEU A 311 -9.98 -8.88 -10.13
N ASP A 312 -9.55 -8.01 -11.05
CA ASP A 312 -10.42 -7.10 -11.78
C ASP A 312 -11.41 -7.82 -12.71
N VAL A 313 -11.10 -9.06 -13.09
CA VAL A 313 -11.98 -9.93 -13.89
C VAL A 313 -12.82 -10.85 -12.99
N LEU A 314 -12.25 -11.38 -11.92
CA LEU A 314 -12.96 -12.28 -10.99
C LEU A 314 -13.98 -11.53 -10.13
N LEU A 315 -13.58 -10.45 -9.49
CA LEU A 315 -14.38 -9.77 -8.46
C LEU A 315 -15.74 -9.25 -8.96
N PRO A 316 -15.90 -8.75 -10.21
CA PRO A 316 -17.21 -8.39 -10.74
C PRO A 316 -18.24 -9.53 -10.72
N THR A 317 -17.79 -10.79 -10.68
CA THR A 317 -18.65 -11.97 -10.61
C THR A 317 -18.93 -12.42 -9.18
N CYS A 318 -18.31 -11.79 -8.19
CA CYS A 318 -18.37 -12.19 -6.78
C CYS A 318 -19.44 -11.44 -5.99
N ALA A 319 -20.05 -12.14 -5.04
CA ALA A 319 -20.94 -11.55 -4.05
C ALA A 319 -20.15 -10.82 -2.95
N ALA A 320 -19.00 -11.35 -2.59
CA ALA A 320 -18.09 -10.79 -1.60
C ALA A 320 -16.64 -11.29 -1.86
N VAL A 321 -15.69 -10.66 -1.18
CA VAL A 321 -14.30 -11.12 -1.11
C VAL A 321 -13.82 -11.20 0.34
N LEU A 322 -13.18 -12.31 0.70
CA LEU A 322 -12.41 -12.51 1.93
C LEU A 322 -10.92 -12.33 1.59
N HIS A 323 -10.23 -11.44 2.30
CA HIS A 323 -8.81 -11.19 2.03
C HIS A 323 -8.02 -10.75 3.28
N HIS A 324 -6.71 -10.89 3.22
CA HIS A 324 -5.76 -10.57 4.30
C HIS A 324 -5.53 -9.06 4.54
N GLY A 325 -6.18 -8.17 3.80
CA GLY A 325 -6.03 -6.72 3.95
C GLY A 325 -4.98 -6.06 3.05
N GLY A 326 -4.34 -6.79 2.12
CA GLY A 326 -3.40 -6.17 1.16
C GLY A 326 -4.02 -5.04 0.36
N LEU A 327 -3.25 -3.95 0.14
CA LEU A 327 -3.74 -2.74 -0.52
C LEU A 327 -4.35 -3.01 -1.89
N GLY A 328 -3.65 -3.74 -2.77
CA GLY A 328 -4.10 -4.00 -4.13
C GLY A 328 -5.44 -4.75 -4.16
N THR A 329 -5.62 -5.75 -3.31
CA THR A 329 -6.86 -6.51 -3.20
C THR A 329 -8.00 -5.63 -2.68
N TRP A 330 -7.74 -4.91 -1.57
CA TRP A 330 -8.71 -3.98 -0.99
C TRP A 330 -9.16 -2.91 -2.00
N ALA A 331 -8.20 -2.26 -2.66
CA ALA A 331 -8.48 -1.18 -3.60
C ALA A 331 -9.20 -1.67 -4.85
N THR A 332 -8.84 -2.86 -5.36
CA THR A 332 -9.54 -3.47 -6.51
C THR A 332 -10.98 -3.81 -6.15
N ALA A 333 -11.23 -4.41 -4.98
CA ALA A 333 -12.57 -4.71 -4.53
C ALA A 333 -13.42 -3.44 -4.30
N ALA A 334 -12.83 -2.41 -3.70
CA ALA A 334 -13.49 -1.11 -3.52
C ALA A 334 -13.81 -0.44 -4.86
N ALA A 335 -12.85 -0.41 -5.80
CA ALA A 335 -13.04 0.16 -7.14
C ALA A 335 -14.12 -0.58 -7.97
N LEU A 336 -14.38 -1.84 -7.66
CA LEU A 336 -15.39 -2.66 -8.32
C LEU A 336 -16.71 -2.74 -7.56
N GLY A 337 -16.78 -2.18 -6.35
CA GLY A 337 -18.00 -2.18 -5.54
C GLY A 337 -18.35 -3.55 -4.96
N VAL A 338 -17.34 -4.36 -4.64
CA VAL A 338 -17.51 -5.69 -4.07
C VAL A 338 -17.38 -5.61 -2.55
N PRO A 339 -18.38 -6.11 -1.78
CA PRO A 339 -18.30 -6.18 -0.33
C PRO A 339 -17.07 -6.98 0.15
N GLN A 340 -16.40 -6.49 1.19
CA GLN A 340 -15.13 -7.04 1.65
C GLN A 340 -15.21 -7.54 3.09
N LEU A 341 -14.74 -8.75 3.36
CA LEU A 341 -14.35 -9.17 4.70
C LEU A 341 -12.82 -9.16 4.77
N SER A 342 -12.28 -8.20 5.50
CA SER A 342 -10.84 -8.00 5.61
C SER A 342 -10.30 -8.57 6.91
N LEU A 343 -9.32 -9.49 6.80
CA LEU A 343 -8.56 -10.02 7.92
C LEU A 343 -7.36 -9.09 8.19
N GLY A 344 -7.62 -7.98 8.87
CA GLY A 344 -6.56 -7.03 9.21
C GLY A 344 -5.67 -7.56 10.32
N TYR A 345 -4.36 -7.35 10.19
CA TYR A 345 -3.40 -7.76 11.22
C TYR A 345 -2.39 -6.68 11.58
N MET A 346 -2.20 -5.66 10.74
CA MET A 346 -1.30 -4.54 11.07
C MET A 346 -1.55 -3.29 10.22
N TRP A 347 -1.10 -2.16 10.75
CA TRP A 347 -1.00 -0.84 10.10
C TRP A 347 -2.24 -0.42 9.31
N ASP A 348 -1.98 -0.02 8.07
CA ASP A 348 -2.99 0.48 7.15
C ASP A 348 -4.04 -0.55 6.78
N ALA A 349 -3.73 -1.85 6.86
CA ALA A 349 -4.70 -2.92 6.63
C ALA A 349 -5.82 -2.91 7.67
N VAL A 350 -5.47 -2.77 8.96
CA VAL A 350 -6.45 -2.62 10.05
C VAL A 350 -7.25 -1.34 9.87
N TYR A 351 -6.55 -0.24 9.59
CA TYR A 351 -7.18 1.05 9.33
C TYR A 351 -8.21 0.96 8.20
N ARG A 352 -7.81 0.48 7.02
CA ARG A 352 -8.70 0.40 5.87
C ARG A 352 -9.90 -0.53 6.13
N ALA A 353 -9.67 -1.66 6.81
CA ALA A 353 -10.73 -2.58 7.19
C ALA A 353 -11.79 -1.90 8.07
N GLN A 354 -11.36 -1.22 9.14
CA GLN A 354 -12.25 -0.50 10.06
C GLN A 354 -12.99 0.64 9.36
N ARG A 355 -12.31 1.40 8.49
CA ARG A 355 -12.96 2.47 7.72
C ARG A 355 -13.98 1.94 6.73
N THR A 356 -13.66 0.82 6.05
CA THR A 356 -14.58 0.15 5.14
C THR A 356 -15.83 -0.36 5.88
N GLU A 357 -15.65 -0.90 7.10
CA GLU A 357 -16.75 -1.31 7.97
C GLU A 357 -17.60 -0.11 8.43
N ALA A 358 -16.95 0.97 8.86
CA ALA A 358 -17.65 2.21 9.25
C ALA A 358 -18.48 2.82 8.11
N LEU A 359 -18.03 2.67 6.86
CA LEU A 359 -18.80 3.04 5.66
C LEU A 359 -19.90 2.02 5.31
N GLY A 360 -19.94 0.87 5.98
CA GLY A 360 -20.88 -0.22 5.70
C GLY A 360 -20.57 -0.98 4.40
N ALA A 361 -19.40 -0.77 3.79
CA ALA A 361 -18.98 -1.40 2.53
C ALA A 361 -18.30 -2.76 2.72
N GLY A 362 -18.14 -3.20 3.97
CA GLY A 362 -17.51 -4.47 4.33
C GLY A 362 -17.52 -4.71 5.83
N LEU A 363 -16.77 -5.71 6.25
CA LEU A 363 -16.57 -6.09 7.64
C LEU A 363 -15.09 -6.22 7.93
N ALA A 364 -14.70 -5.92 9.17
CA ALA A 364 -13.33 -6.05 9.67
C ALA A 364 -13.26 -7.19 10.70
N LEU A 365 -12.24 -8.04 10.56
CA LEU A 365 -11.90 -9.04 11.54
C LEU A 365 -10.41 -8.99 11.81
N HIS A 366 -10.03 -8.61 13.03
CA HIS A 366 -8.62 -8.64 13.42
C HIS A 366 -8.14 -10.09 13.55
N SER A 367 -6.93 -10.39 13.10
CA SER A 367 -6.38 -11.75 13.10
C SER A 367 -6.40 -12.42 14.49
N SER A 368 -6.16 -11.66 15.56
CA SER A 368 -6.22 -12.18 16.94
C SER A 368 -7.63 -12.56 17.41
N ASP A 369 -8.67 -12.11 16.73
CA ASP A 369 -10.07 -12.41 17.04
C ASP A 369 -10.67 -13.47 16.10
N LEU A 370 -9.84 -14.00 15.20
CA LEU A 370 -10.24 -14.96 14.19
C LEU A 370 -10.52 -16.33 14.86
N THR A 371 -11.75 -16.78 14.71
CA THR A 371 -12.19 -18.15 15.03
C THR A 371 -13.10 -18.65 13.92
N PRO A 372 -13.17 -19.96 13.65
CA PRO A 372 -14.07 -20.51 12.64
C PRO A 372 -15.53 -20.06 12.80
N ALA A 373 -16.03 -20.05 14.02
CA ALA A 373 -17.41 -19.62 14.31
C ALA A 373 -17.64 -18.14 14.00
N ARG A 374 -16.68 -17.26 14.34
CA ARG A 374 -16.78 -15.82 14.07
C ARG A 374 -16.68 -15.54 12.58
N LEU A 375 -15.73 -16.20 11.90
CA LEU A 375 -15.57 -16.09 10.45
C LEU A 375 -16.84 -16.49 9.72
N ARG A 376 -17.44 -17.65 10.08
CA ARG A 376 -18.70 -18.12 9.51
C ARG A 376 -19.82 -17.09 9.68
N GLY A 377 -19.99 -16.54 10.88
CA GLY A 377 -21.01 -15.54 11.16
C GLY A 377 -20.84 -14.26 10.33
N LEU A 378 -19.61 -13.79 10.14
CA LEU A 378 -19.33 -12.61 9.34
C LEU A 378 -19.51 -12.88 7.83
N LEU A 379 -19.11 -14.06 7.34
CA LEU A 379 -19.33 -14.46 5.95
C LEU A 379 -20.83 -14.59 5.64
N ALA A 380 -21.61 -15.18 6.52
CA ALA A 380 -23.07 -15.24 6.35
C ALA A 380 -23.65 -13.83 6.25
N ARG A 381 -23.28 -12.93 7.16
CA ARG A 381 -23.77 -11.55 7.17
C ARG A 381 -23.43 -10.80 5.87
N ILE A 382 -22.18 -10.86 5.41
CA ILE A 382 -21.75 -10.10 4.21
C ILE A 382 -22.39 -10.62 2.92
N LEU A 383 -22.76 -11.92 2.89
CA LEU A 383 -23.41 -12.55 1.77
C LEU A 383 -24.93 -12.29 1.74
N ASP A 384 -25.59 -12.25 2.91
CA ASP A 384 -27.05 -12.18 3.04
C ASP A 384 -27.57 -10.74 3.16
N GLU A 385 -26.81 -9.83 3.80
CA GLU A 385 -27.24 -8.46 4.01
C GLU A 385 -26.97 -7.58 2.77
N GLY A 386 -27.97 -7.33 1.95
CA GLY A 386 -27.85 -6.53 0.71
C GLY A 386 -27.35 -5.09 0.92
N SER A 387 -27.38 -4.57 2.14
CA SER A 387 -26.84 -3.26 2.51
C SER A 387 -25.34 -3.13 2.20
N PHE A 388 -24.54 -4.18 2.39
CA PHE A 388 -23.10 -4.17 2.09
C PHE A 388 -22.83 -3.92 0.60
N ARG A 389 -23.60 -4.58 -0.29
CA ARG A 389 -23.46 -4.38 -1.73
C ARG A 389 -23.83 -2.95 -2.14
N HIS A 390 -24.89 -2.38 -1.56
CA HIS A 390 -25.27 -1.00 -1.82
C HIS A 390 -24.17 -0.03 -1.40
N ARG A 391 -23.62 -0.20 -0.19
CA ARG A 391 -22.56 0.65 0.35
C ARG A 391 -21.23 0.46 -0.39
N ALA A 392 -20.87 -0.75 -0.78
CA ALA A 392 -19.71 -1.00 -1.62
C ALA A 392 -19.86 -0.32 -3.00
N GLY A 393 -21.09 -0.29 -3.55
CA GLY A 393 -21.42 0.49 -4.75
C GLY A 393 -21.17 2.00 -4.59
N GLN A 394 -21.52 2.57 -3.44
CA GLN A 394 -21.27 3.98 -3.12
C GLN A 394 -19.75 4.26 -3.01
N LEU A 395 -18.97 3.36 -2.40
CA LEU A 395 -17.51 3.48 -2.34
C LEU A 395 -16.89 3.43 -3.75
N ARG A 396 -17.37 2.53 -4.62
CA ARG A 396 -16.97 2.50 -6.03
C ARG A 396 -17.24 3.81 -6.72
N GLU A 397 -18.42 4.39 -6.55
CA GLU A 397 -18.78 5.68 -7.14
C GLU A 397 -17.85 6.80 -6.67
N ALA A 398 -17.55 6.86 -5.36
CA ALA A 398 -16.60 7.82 -4.81
C ALA A 398 -15.20 7.67 -5.42
N MET A 399 -14.70 6.43 -5.56
CA MET A 399 -13.41 6.17 -6.22
C MET A 399 -13.44 6.53 -7.71
N SER A 400 -14.54 6.22 -8.40
CA SER A 400 -14.67 6.51 -9.84
C SER A 400 -14.75 8.00 -10.15
N ALA A 401 -15.24 8.81 -9.21
CA ALA A 401 -15.30 10.26 -9.33
C ALA A 401 -13.93 10.94 -9.15
N MET A 402 -12.92 10.23 -8.65
CA MET A 402 -11.57 10.78 -8.51
C MET A 402 -10.92 10.96 -9.91
N PRO A 403 -10.05 11.98 -10.09
CA PRO A 403 -9.32 12.18 -11.33
C PRO A 403 -8.56 10.92 -11.76
N SER A 404 -8.66 10.54 -13.03
CA SER A 404 -7.87 9.44 -13.57
C SER A 404 -6.37 9.80 -13.57
N PRO A 405 -5.48 8.82 -13.70
CA PRO A 405 -4.05 9.11 -13.90
C PRO A 405 -3.78 10.09 -15.04
N ASN A 406 -4.55 10.01 -16.14
CA ASN A 406 -4.42 10.95 -17.26
C ASN A 406 -4.88 12.38 -16.90
N ASP A 407 -5.95 12.52 -16.09
CA ASP A 407 -6.44 13.82 -15.64
C ASP A 407 -5.47 14.50 -14.65
N VAL A 408 -4.66 13.71 -13.95
CA VAL A 408 -3.66 14.22 -12.99
C VAL A 408 -2.43 14.79 -13.69
N VAL A 409 -2.07 14.32 -14.88
CA VAL A 409 -0.86 14.77 -15.59
C VAL A 409 -0.79 16.28 -15.78
N PRO A 410 -1.83 16.97 -16.30
CA PRO A 410 -1.80 18.45 -16.43
C PRO A 410 -1.69 19.19 -15.09
N MET A 411 -2.20 18.58 -14.01
CA MET A 411 -2.06 19.16 -12.66
C MET A 411 -0.61 19.09 -12.21
N LEU A 412 0.07 17.95 -12.46
CA LEU A 412 1.50 17.78 -12.14
C LEU A 412 2.38 18.70 -12.97
N GLU A 413 2.08 18.90 -14.27
CA GLU A 413 2.79 19.85 -15.12
C GLU A 413 2.72 21.27 -14.54
N LYS A 414 1.54 21.70 -14.14
CA LYS A 414 1.32 23.01 -13.53
C LYS A 414 2.08 23.14 -12.21
N LEU A 415 1.92 22.19 -11.29
CA LEU A 415 2.58 22.23 -9.97
C LEU A 415 4.11 22.20 -10.11
N THR A 416 4.63 21.44 -11.06
CA THR A 416 6.08 21.41 -11.36
C THR A 416 6.57 22.75 -11.85
N ALA A 417 5.85 23.39 -12.79
CA ALA A 417 6.22 24.71 -13.32
C ALA A 417 6.15 25.85 -12.28
N GLU A 418 5.32 25.72 -11.25
CA GLU A 418 5.22 26.70 -10.16
C GLU A 418 6.38 26.57 -9.13
N ARG A 419 7.18 25.51 -9.18
CA ARG A 419 8.23 25.18 -8.21
C ARG A 419 9.63 25.14 -8.81
N GLY A 420 9.73 25.11 -10.16
CA GLY A 420 10.97 25.07 -10.92
C GLY A 420 11.63 26.43 -11.19
#